data_135283c85501f341ed28d09cccc8abbc
#
_entry.id   135283c85501f341ed28d09cccc8abbc
#
_cell.length_a   1.000
_cell.length_b   1.000
_cell.length_c   1.000
_cell.angle_alpha   90.00
_cell.angle_beta   90.00
_cell.angle_gamma   90.00
#
_symmetry.space_group_name_H-M   'P 1'
#
loop_
_entity.id
_entity.type
_entity.pdbx_description
1 polymer ?
#
loop_
_entity_poly.entity_id
_entity_poly.type
_entity_poly.pdbx_seq_one_letter_code
_entity_poly.pdbx_strand_id
1 'polypeptide(L)'
;MSDLRVTVCQQPLVWEDKSANLQFWEEKLRPLKGQTDLIVLPEMFTTGFSMNVRQLAESMDGPTVAWLRDLSTELDATITGSIIVREECTTGGSGGKFFNRMLWANPDRSFTWYDKRHRFSFAEEDKFFTAGKERKIIDHEDWRIMPQVCYDLRFPVFSRNLKSDRYDVLIYVANWPAVRSSAWRSLLVARAHENQCYVVVLTMWVWMEKELNTMEARWW
;
A
#
# COMPACT_ATOMS: atom_id res chain seq x y z
N MET A 1 -14.67 -2.12 -21.65
CA MET A 1 -13.58 -1.70 -20.75
C MET A 1 -12.51 -1.07 -21.61
N SER A 2 -12.12 0.16 -21.29
CA SER A 2 -10.92 0.80 -21.84
C SER A 2 -9.66 0.09 -21.32
N ASP A 3 -8.53 0.27 -22.02
CA ASP A 3 -7.25 -0.22 -21.50
C ASP A 3 -6.85 0.60 -20.26
N LEU A 4 -6.33 -0.07 -19.23
CA LEU A 4 -5.78 0.55 -18.02
C LEU A 4 -4.24 0.46 -18.06
N ARG A 5 -3.56 1.59 -18.22
CA ARG A 5 -2.10 1.67 -18.18
C ARG A 5 -1.63 1.84 -16.73
N VAL A 6 -0.97 0.82 -16.19
CA VAL A 6 -0.48 0.83 -14.80
C VAL A 6 1.03 0.90 -14.76
N THR A 7 1.57 1.90 -14.09
CA THR A 7 3.01 2.01 -13.80
C THR A 7 3.29 1.60 -12.36
N VAL A 8 4.13 0.60 -12.18
CA VAL A 8 4.55 0.08 -10.87
C VAL A 8 5.96 0.57 -10.56
N CYS A 9 6.11 1.36 -9.50
CA CYS A 9 7.36 2.07 -9.19
C CYS A 9 8.16 1.35 -8.09
N GLN A 10 9.02 0.41 -8.47
CA GLN A 10 9.88 -0.34 -7.55
C GLN A 10 11.27 0.30 -7.44
N GLN A 11 11.55 0.99 -6.33
CA GLN A 11 12.82 1.66 -6.07
C GLN A 11 13.17 1.60 -4.57
N PRO A 12 14.46 1.54 -4.23
CA PRO A 12 14.89 1.62 -2.83
C PRO A 12 14.39 2.89 -2.16
N LEU A 13 13.99 2.77 -0.89
CA LEU A 13 13.58 3.90 -0.06
C LEU A 13 14.70 4.28 0.90
N VAL A 14 14.85 5.58 1.15
CA VAL A 14 15.69 6.08 2.24
C VAL A 14 14.95 5.83 3.55
N TRP A 15 15.57 5.09 4.47
CA TRP A 15 14.95 4.69 5.73
C TRP A 15 14.58 5.90 6.58
N GLU A 16 13.30 6.00 6.94
CA GLU A 16 12.69 7.03 7.80
C GLU A 16 12.92 8.49 7.34
N ASP A 17 13.32 8.73 6.10
CA ASP A 17 13.51 10.07 5.56
C ASP A 17 12.40 10.39 4.54
N LYS A 18 11.33 11.01 5.04
CA LYS A 18 10.17 11.40 4.22
C LYS A 18 10.53 12.42 3.14
N SER A 19 11.37 13.39 3.48
CA SER A 19 11.74 14.45 2.56
C SER A 19 12.54 13.93 1.38
N ALA A 20 13.56 13.12 1.65
CA ALA A 20 14.36 12.50 0.60
C ALA A 20 13.52 11.57 -0.29
N ASN A 21 12.62 10.77 0.30
CA ASN A 21 11.75 9.89 -0.47
C ASN A 21 10.75 10.67 -1.35
N LEU A 22 10.10 11.72 -0.82
CA LEU A 22 9.17 12.53 -1.61
C LEU A 22 9.88 13.23 -2.77
N GLN A 23 11.04 13.84 -2.54
CA GLN A 23 11.84 14.46 -3.60
C GLN A 23 12.22 13.44 -4.68
N PHE A 24 12.70 12.27 -4.27
CA PHE A 24 13.03 11.18 -5.19
C PHE A 24 11.84 10.75 -6.05
N TRP A 25 10.66 10.54 -5.43
CA TRP A 25 9.46 10.16 -6.15
C TRP A 25 9.02 11.27 -7.12
N GLU A 26 9.07 12.51 -6.72
CA GLU A 26 8.72 13.64 -7.58
C GLU A 26 9.57 13.66 -8.86
N GLU A 27 10.87 13.49 -8.74
CA GLU A 27 11.79 13.42 -9.88
C GLU A 27 11.49 12.24 -10.82
N LYS A 28 11.12 11.08 -10.25
CA LYS A 28 10.82 9.86 -11.01
C LYS A 28 9.45 9.85 -11.65
N LEU A 29 8.47 10.48 -11.03
CA LEU A 29 7.08 10.41 -11.48
C LEU A 29 6.74 11.50 -12.53
N ARG A 30 7.33 12.69 -12.46
CA ARG A 30 7.06 13.77 -13.42
C ARG A 30 7.21 13.37 -14.89
N PRO A 31 8.21 12.56 -15.29
CA PRO A 31 8.32 12.09 -16.67
C PRO A 31 7.18 11.19 -17.13
N LEU A 32 6.37 10.64 -16.23
CA LEU A 32 5.26 9.72 -16.56
C LEU A 32 3.99 10.44 -17.03
N LYS A 33 3.98 11.77 -17.04
CA LYS A 33 2.82 12.57 -17.48
C LYS A 33 2.30 12.12 -18.84
N GLY A 34 1.02 11.77 -18.92
CA GLY A 34 0.34 11.30 -20.11
C GLY A 34 0.72 9.88 -20.59
N GLN A 35 1.57 9.17 -19.85
CA GLN A 35 2.02 7.82 -20.20
C GLN A 35 1.30 6.70 -19.43
N THR A 36 0.59 7.03 -18.36
CA THR A 36 -0.02 6.05 -17.45
C THR A 36 -1.29 6.62 -16.85
N ASP A 37 -2.22 5.75 -16.50
CA ASP A 37 -3.49 6.13 -15.87
C ASP A 37 -3.43 5.93 -14.36
N LEU A 38 -2.63 4.94 -13.91
CA LEU A 38 -2.47 4.59 -12.50
C LEU A 38 -1.00 4.36 -12.15
N ILE A 39 -0.50 5.08 -11.16
CA ILE A 39 0.84 4.93 -10.60
C ILE A 39 0.74 4.25 -9.25
N VAL A 40 1.49 3.15 -9.07
CA VAL A 40 1.51 2.38 -7.83
C VAL A 40 2.87 2.55 -7.15
N LEU A 41 2.86 3.13 -5.94
CA LEU A 41 4.02 3.31 -5.06
C LEU A 41 4.06 2.22 -3.98
N PRO A 42 5.22 1.98 -3.33
CA PRO A 42 5.37 0.92 -2.34
C PRO A 42 4.49 1.09 -1.08
N GLU A 43 4.44 0.05 -0.25
CA GLU A 43 4.02 0.15 1.15
C GLU A 43 4.96 1.09 1.90
N MET A 44 4.38 2.04 2.67
CA MET A 44 5.10 3.08 3.42
C MET A 44 6.15 3.79 2.57
N PHE A 45 5.76 4.24 1.37
CA PHE A 45 6.66 4.77 0.34
C PHE A 45 7.43 6.02 0.77
N THR A 46 7.04 6.66 1.86
CA THR A 46 7.74 7.83 2.42
C THR A 46 8.79 7.48 3.47
N THR A 47 8.71 6.28 4.08
CA THR A 47 9.52 5.96 5.28
C THR A 47 10.21 4.62 5.23
N GLY A 48 9.77 3.70 4.37
CA GLY A 48 10.02 2.27 4.54
C GLY A 48 9.16 1.68 5.67
N PHE A 49 9.22 0.35 5.85
CA PHE A 49 8.38 -0.39 6.81
C PHE A 49 8.86 -0.18 8.25
N SER A 50 8.50 0.97 8.84
CA SER A 50 8.92 1.39 10.17
C SER A 50 7.80 1.30 11.21
N MET A 51 8.17 0.95 12.45
CA MET A 51 7.32 0.99 13.64
C MET A 51 7.44 2.30 14.42
N ASN A 52 8.23 3.26 13.95
CA ASN A 52 8.42 4.58 14.59
C ASN A 52 7.23 5.52 14.30
N VAL A 53 6.02 5.04 14.59
CA VAL A 53 4.76 5.72 14.23
C VAL A 53 4.62 7.11 14.83
N ARG A 54 5.18 7.32 16.04
CA ARG A 54 5.04 8.61 16.73
C ARG A 54 5.76 9.76 16.05
N GLN A 55 6.90 9.49 15.41
CA GLN A 55 7.71 10.49 14.72
C GLN A 55 7.34 10.60 13.24
N LEU A 56 6.89 9.49 12.62
CA LEU A 56 6.73 9.40 11.18
C LEU A 56 5.28 9.58 10.70
N ALA A 57 4.29 9.42 11.57
CA ALA A 57 2.90 9.53 11.15
C ALA A 57 2.52 10.96 10.76
N GLU A 58 1.67 11.07 9.76
CA GLU A 58 1.04 12.31 9.32
C GLU A 58 -0.48 12.24 9.52
N SER A 59 -1.14 13.39 9.63
CA SER A 59 -2.60 13.46 9.52
C SER A 59 -3.02 13.37 8.05
N MET A 60 -4.33 13.21 7.79
CA MET A 60 -4.87 13.26 6.43
C MET A 60 -4.81 14.65 5.78
N ASP A 61 -4.42 15.68 6.54
CA ASP A 61 -4.12 17.03 6.07
C ASP A 61 -2.61 17.29 6.00
N GLY A 62 -1.81 16.23 6.10
CA GLY A 62 -0.34 16.30 6.13
C GLY A 62 0.29 16.56 4.76
N PRO A 63 1.61 16.86 4.76
CA PRO A 63 2.32 17.25 3.55
C PRO A 63 2.34 16.17 2.47
N THR A 64 2.39 14.89 2.83
CA THR A 64 2.36 13.80 1.82
C THR A 64 1.01 13.72 1.11
N VAL A 65 -0.11 13.95 1.82
CA VAL A 65 -1.43 13.95 1.20
C VAL A 65 -1.59 15.15 0.27
N ALA A 66 -1.10 16.32 0.67
CA ALA A 66 -1.07 17.50 -0.20
C ALA A 66 -0.22 17.25 -1.46
N TRP A 67 0.98 16.72 -1.29
CA TRP A 67 1.87 16.36 -2.38
C TRP A 67 1.23 15.36 -3.36
N LEU A 68 0.57 14.31 -2.88
CA LEU A 68 -0.13 13.34 -3.73
C LEU A 68 -1.24 13.99 -4.55
N ARG A 69 -2.04 14.88 -3.95
CA ARG A 69 -3.11 15.60 -4.64
C ARG A 69 -2.58 16.50 -5.74
N ASP A 70 -1.51 17.23 -5.45
CA ASP A 70 -0.91 18.16 -6.43
C ASP A 70 -0.26 17.40 -7.57
N LEU A 71 0.50 16.36 -7.26
CA LEU A 71 1.21 15.57 -8.27
C LEU A 71 0.24 14.75 -9.13
N SER A 72 -0.81 14.15 -8.57
CA SER A 72 -1.82 13.42 -9.35
C SER A 72 -2.52 14.33 -10.36
N THR A 73 -2.86 15.56 -9.95
CA THR A 73 -3.42 16.58 -10.85
C THR A 73 -2.42 17.01 -11.92
N GLU A 74 -1.16 17.24 -11.56
CA GLU A 74 -0.11 17.62 -12.50
C GLU A 74 0.14 16.56 -13.59
N LEU A 75 0.15 15.29 -13.17
CA LEU A 75 0.44 14.15 -14.06
C LEU A 75 -0.77 13.71 -14.88
N ASP A 76 -1.98 14.14 -14.51
CA ASP A 76 -3.25 13.63 -15.01
C ASP A 76 -3.33 12.09 -14.86
N ALA A 77 -2.91 11.59 -13.70
CA ALA A 77 -2.87 10.17 -13.38
C ALA A 77 -3.20 9.93 -11.90
N THR A 78 -3.91 8.85 -11.61
CA THR A 78 -4.13 8.42 -10.21
C THR A 78 -2.84 7.92 -9.60
N ILE A 79 -2.55 8.30 -8.34
CA ILE A 79 -1.38 7.85 -7.60
C ILE A 79 -1.85 7.11 -6.34
N THR A 80 -1.33 5.90 -6.12
CA THR A 80 -1.63 5.09 -4.93
C THR A 80 -0.36 4.52 -4.30
N GLY A 81 -0.37 4.36 -2.99
CA GLY A 81 0.70 3.79 -2.17
C GLY A 81 0.37 3.98 -0.70
N SER A 82 1.01 3.27 0.23
CA SER A 82 0.68 3.46 1.64
C SER A 82 1.66 4.33 2.39
N ILE A 83 1.16 4.98 3.45
CA ILE A 83 1.94 5.77 4.42
C ILE A 83 1.48 5.48 5.84
N ILE A 84 2.22 6.00 6.81
CA ILE A 84 1.85 5.97 8.23
C ILE A 84 0.94 7.17 8.51
N VAL A 85 -0.33 6.91 8.86
CA VAL A 85 -1.31 7.96 9.18
C VAL A 85 -1.68 7.93 10.65
N ARG A 86 -1.80 9.11 11.26
CA ARG A 86 -2.34 9.32 12.60
C ARG A 86 -3.74 9.91 12.53
N GLU A 87 -4.66 9.32 13.27
CA GLU A 87 -5.97 9.89 13.57
C GLU A 87 -6.06 10.26 15.05
N GLU A 88 -6.52 11.46 15.33
CA GLU A 88 -6.77 11.90 16.71
C GLU A 88 -7.96 11.14 17.30
N CYS A 89 -7.86 10.84 18.61
CA CYS A 89 -8.96 10.17 19.30
C CYS A 89 -10.04 11.20 19.63
N THR A 90 -11.20 11.11 18.98
CA THR A 90 -12.34 12.03 19.21
C THR A 90 -13.05 11.82 20.56
N THR A 91 -12.71 10.77 21.30
CA THR A 91 -13.38 10.35 22.56
C THR A 91 -12.48 10.50 23.80
N GLY A 92 -11.73 11.60 23.90
CA GLY A 92 -11.10 12.00 25.18
C GLY A 92 -9.95 11.13 25.71
N GLY A 93 -9.43 10.19 24.94
CA GLY A 93 -8.24 9.39 25.26
C GLY A 93 -6.94 10.08 24.79
N SER A 94 -5.93 10.10 25.62
CA SER A 94 -4.61 10.72 25.32
C SER A 94 -3.75 9.88 24.37
N GLY A 95 -4.26 9.41 23.22
CA GLY A 95 -3.47 8.67 22.27
C GLY A 95 -4.19 8.54 20.93
N GLY A 96 -3.58 9.05 19.86
CA GLY A 96 -4.06 8.86 18.49
C GLY A 96 -3.94 7.39 18.05
N LYS A 97 -4.72 7.02 17.03
CA LYS A 97 -4.59 5.73 16.34
C LYS A 97 -3.67 5.89 15.14
N PHE A 98 -2.83 4.89 14.91
CA PHE A 98 -1.95 4.86 13.76
C PHE A 98 -2.41 3.79 12.77
N PHE A 99 -2.33 4.09 11.48
CA PHE A 99 -2.74 3.20 10.41
C PHE A 99 -1.65 3.08 9.35
N ASN A 100 -1.46 1.89 8.82
CA ASN A 100 -0.79 1.68 7.54
C ASN A 100 -1.87 1.89 6.47
N ARG A 101 -1.93 3.09 5.92
CA ARG A 101 -3.04 3.58 5.07
C ARG A 101 -2.59 3.69 3.62
N MET A 102 -3.19 2.90 2.75
CA MET A 102 -3.01 3.01 1.30
C MET A 102 -3.91 4.12 0.79
N LEU A 103 -3.27 5.15 0.28
CA LEU A 103 -3.90 6.36 -0.23
C LEU A 103 -4.25 6.20 -1.70
N TRP A 104 -5.29 6.90 -2.14
CA TRP A 104 -5.74 6.91 -3.53
C TRP A 104 -6.06 8.35 -3.92
N ALA A 105 -5.16 8.98 -4.67
CA ALA A 105 -5.28 10.37 -5.11
C ALA A 105 -5.62 10.41 -6.60
N ASN A 106 -6.77 10.96 -6.96
CA ASN A 106 -7.20 11.11 -8.34
C ASN A 106 -6.82 12.49 -8.92
N PRO A 107 -6.71 12.62 -10.26
CA PRO A 107 -6.38 13.89 -10.94
C PRO A 107 -7.37 15.02 -10.62
N ASP A 108 -8.64 14.71 -10.42
CA ASP A 108 -9.71 15.64 -10.05
C ASP A 108 -9.67 16.11 -8.59
N ARG A 109 -8.57 15.77 -7.86
CA ARG A 109 -8.35 16.01 -6.43
C ARG A 109 -9.26 15.21 -5.50
N SER A 110 -10.14 14.34 -5.99
CA SER A 110 -10.85 13.40 -5.16
C SER A 110 -9.88 12.42 -4.50
N PHE A 111 -10.23 11.96 -3.31
CA PHE A 111 -9.32 11.20 -2.48
C PHE A 111 -10.05 10.13 -1.69
N THR A 112 -9.54 8.91 -1.72
CA THR A 112 -10.02 7.82 -0.88
C THR A 112 -8.85 7.02 -0.32
N TRP A 113 -9.10 6.04 0.54
CA TRP A 113 -8.05 5.23 1.15
C TRP A 113 -8.55 3.87 1.61
N TYR A 114 -7.60 3.00 1.86
CA TYR A 114 -7.79 1.71 2.50
C TYR A 114 -6.81 1.56 3.67
N ASP A 115 -7.31 1.18 4.85
CA ASP A 115 -6.48 0.87 6.00
C ASP A 115 -6.18 -0.62 6.04
N LYS A 116 -4.89 -0.97 6.11
CA LYS A 116 -4.42 -2.34 6.18
C LYS A 116 -5.18 -3.13 7.25
N ARG A 117 -5.83 -4.21 6.82
CA ARG A 117 -6.65 -5.03 7.72
C ARG A 117 -5.81 -5.96 8.57
N HIS A 118 -4.83 -6.66 7.96
CA HIS A 118 -4.06 -7.69 8.62
C HIS A 118 -2.63 -7.20 8.86
N ARG A 119 -2.32 -6.97 10.13
CA ARG A 119 -1.01 -6.48 10.56
C ARG A 119 -0.04 -7.64 10.74
N PHE A 120 1.22 -7.41 10.38
CA PHE A 120 2.27 -8.40 10.45
C PHE A 120 2.84 -8.50 11.88
N SER A 121 2.25 -9.35 12.72
CA SER A 121 2.61 -9.50 14.15
C SER A 121 4.02 -10.04 14.36
N PHE A 122 4.62 -10.74 13.40
CA PHE A 122 6.01 -11.15 13.50
C PHE A 122 6.99 -9.96 13.59
N ALA A 123 6.64 -8.83 12.96
CA ALA A 123 7.34 -7.55 13.09
C ALA A 123 6.68 -6.61 14.11
N GLU A 124 5.81 -7.13 14.98
CA GLU A 124 5.13 -6.39 16.02
C GLU A 124 4.21 -5.25 15.51
N GLU A 125 3.86 -5.26 14.20
CA GLU A 125 3.01 -4.22 13.60
C GLU A 125 1.68 -4.05 14.37
N ASP A 126 1.15 -5.11 14.94
CA ASP A 126 -0.08 -5.10 15.73
C ASP A 126 0.01 -4.35 17.07
N LYS A 127 1.23 -4.10 17.55
CA LYS A 127 1.47 -3.29 18.76
C LYS A 127 1.43 -1.78 18.48
N PHE A 128 1.72 -1.39 17.23
CA PHE A 128 1.86 0.02 16.85
C PHE A 128 0.70 0.51 15.99
N PHE A 129 0.14 -0.33 15.14
CA PHE A 129 -0.89 0.05 14.19
C PHE A 129 -2.27 -0.50 14.55
N THR A 130 -3.29 0.27 14.22
CA THR A 130 -4.69 -0.12 14.30
C THR A 130 -5.08 -0.84 13.01
N ALA A 131 -5.82 -1.95 13.13
CA ALA A 131 -6.36 -2.65 11.96
C ALA A 131 -7.46 -1.86 11.28
N GLY A 132 -7.44 -1.79 9.97
CA GLY A 132 -8.58 -1.38 9.17
C GLY A 132 -9.79 -2.29 9.42
N LYS A 133 -10.98 -1.78 9.23
CA LYS A 133 -12.23 -2.52 9.46
C LYS A 133 -12.92 -2.87 8.15
N GLU A 134 -12.77 -2.03 7.15
CA GLU A 134 -13.55 -2.09 5.93
C GLU A 134 -12.79 -2.80 4.81
N ARG A 135 -13.53 -3.54 4.02
CA ARG A 135 -13.14 -3.97 2.71
C ARG A 135 -13.44 -2.82 1.75
N LYS A 136 -12.46 -2.42 0.96
CA LYS A 136 -12.61 -1.29 0.04
C LYS A 136 -12.52 -1.78 -1.40
N ILE A 137 -13.45 -1.34 -2.24
CA ILE A 137 -13.35 -1.42 -3.69
C ILE A 137 -13.50 0.00 -4.21
N ILE A 138 -12.63 0.38 -5.12
CA ILE A 138 -12.54 1.72 -5.69
C ILE A 138 -12.91 1.63 -7.16
N ASP A 139 -13.88 2.42 -7.58
CA ASP A 139 -14.19 2.59 -8.98
C ASP A 139 -13.15 3.54 -9.60
N HIS A 140 -12.52 3.11 -10.67
CA HIS A 140 -11.49 3.84 -11.41
C HIS A 140 -11.77 3.68 -12.90
N GLU A 141 -12.36 4.68 -13.52
CA GLU A 141 -12.91 4.58 -14.87
C GLU A 141 -13.86 3.38 -15.03
N ASP A 142 -13.59 2.49 -15.99
CA ASP A 142 -14.37 1.25 -16.21
C ASP A 142 -13.96 0.10 -15.28
N TRP A 143 -12.97 0.29 -14.42
CA TRP A 143 -12.34 -0.75 -13.60
C TRP A 143 -12.74 -0.64 -12.13
N ARG A 144 -12.99 -1.79 -11.52
CA ARG A 144 -13.20 -1.91 -10.08
C ARG A 144 -11.96 -2.51 -9.42
N ILE A 145 -11.32 -1.75 -8.56
CA ILE A 145 -10.00 -2.06 -8.01
C ILE A 145 -10.09 -2.29 -6.50
N MET A 146 -9.57 -3.41 -6.03
CA MET A 146 -9.45 -3.71 -4.60
C MET A 146 -8.01 -3.47 -4.14
N PRO A 147 -7.72 -2.42 -3.35
CA PRO A 147 -6.41 -2.19 -2.75
C PRO A 147 -6.20 -3.10 -1.54
N GLN A 148 -5.00 -3.63 -1.41
CA GLN A 148 -4.54 -4.40 -0.24
C GLN A 148 -3.07 -4.12 0.06
N VAL A 149 -2.68 -4.34 1.32
CA VAL A 149 -1.33 -4.04 1.79
C VAL A 149 -0.67 -5.28 2.38
N CYS A 150 0.40 -5.74 1.74
CA CYS A 150 1.39 -6.68 2.23
C CYS A 150 0.78 -7.96 2.85
N TYR A 151 0.70 -8.03 4.17
CA TYR A 151 0.25 -9.21 4.90
C TYR A 151 -1.21 -9.61 4.62
N ASP A 152 -2.04 -8.69 4.08
CA ASP A 152 -3.39 -9.00 3.61
C ASP A 152 -3.40 -10.14 2.59
N LEU A 153 -2.31 -10.30 1.82
CA LEU A 153 -2.14 -11.38 0.85
C LEU A 153 -2.35 -12.77 1.46
N ARG A 154 -2.07 -12.96 2.75
CA ARG A 154 -2.22 -14.25 3.42
C ARG A 154 -3.66 -14.62 3.78
N PHE A 155 -4.61 -13.73 3.55
CA PHE A 155 -6.01 -13.89 3.99
C PHE A 155 -6.97 -13.99 2.80
N PRO A 156 -7.13 -15.20 2.20
CA PRO A 156 -7.95 -15.40 0.99
C PRO A 156 -9.41 -15.03 1.17
N VAL A 157 -9.96 -15.23 2.37
CA VAL A 157 -11.36 -14.88 2.64
C VAL A 157 -11.62 -13.39 2.50
N PHE A 158 -10.66 -12.56 2.93
CA PHE A 158 -10.75 -11.11 2.82
C PHE A 158 -10.63 -10.62 1.37
N SER A 159 -9.78 -11.28 0.57
CA SER A 159 -9.56 -10.95 -0.85
C SER A 159 -10.63 -11.54 -1.78
N ARG A 160 -11.54 -12.39 -1.28
CA ARG A 160 -12.47 -13.13 -2.15
C ARG A 160 -13.32 -12.20 -3.00
N ASN A 161 -13.38 -12.47 -4.30
CA ASN A 161 -14.26 -11.77 -5.21
C ASN A 161 -15.71 -12.24 -5.00
N LEU A 162 -16.54 -11.38 -4.43
CA LEU A 162 -17.91 -11.71 -4.05
C LEU A 162 -18.87 -11.26 -5.15
N LYS A 163 -19.94 -12.03 -5.39
CA LYS A 163 -20.97 -11.66 -6.38
C LYS A 163 -21.61 -10.30 -6.08
N SER A 164 -21.78 -9.98 -4.80
CA SER A 164 -22.34 -8.72 -4.32
C SER A 164 -21.35 -7.55 -4.34
N ASP A 165 -20.06 -7.84 -4.47
CA ASP A 165 -18.99 -6.86 -4.31
C ASP A 165 -17.78 -7.26 -5.18
N ARG A 166 -18.00 -7.24 -6.51
CA ARG A 166 -17.01 -7.66 -7.50
C ARG A 166 -15.96 -6.60 -7.73
N TYR A 167 -14.76 -7.06 -8.05
CA TYR A 167 -13.66 -6.24 -8.56
C TYR A 167 -12.97 -6.95 -9.73
N ASP A 168 -12.28 -6.18 -10.56
CA ASP A 168 -11.57 -6.64 -11.75
C ASP A 168 -10.08 -6.74 -11.50
N VAL A 169 -9.55 -5.85 -10.65
CA VAL A 169 -8.13 -5.74 -10.33
C VAL A 169 -7.91 -5.79 -8.83
N LEU A 170 -6.93 -6.56 -8.41
CA LEU A 170 -6.45 -6.65 -7.04
C LEU A 170 -5.04 -6.07 -6.98
N ILE A 171 -4.81 -5.03 -6.18
CA ILE A 171 -3.50 -4.40 -6.03
C ILE A 171 -2.90 -4.75 -4.67
N TYR A 172 -1.63 -5.20 -4.67
CA TYR A 172 -0.84 -5.38 -3.46
C TYR A 172 0.39 -4.50 -3.47
N VAL A 173 0.55 -3.65 -2.46
CA VAL A 173 1.80 -2.95 -2.17
C VAL A 173 2.44 -3.54 -0.92
N ALA A 174 3.75 -3.75 -0.92
CA ALA A 174 4.41 -4.43 0.19
C ALA A 174 5.87 -4.03 0.41
N ASN A 175 6.32 -4.22 1.66
CA ASN A 175 7.69 -4.50 2.02
C ASN A 175 7.74 -5.96 2.48
N TRP A 176 8.11 -6.87 1.58
CA TRP A 176 8.02 -8.30 1.85
C TRP A 176 9.37 -8.91 2.18
N PRO A 177 9.49 -9.75 3.24
CA PRO A 177 10.76 -10.39 3.57
C PRO A 177 11.26 -11.28 2.43
N ALA A 178 12.50 -11.06 1.99
CA ALA A 178 13.09 -11.76 0.85
C ALA A 178 13.11 -13.29 1.02
N VAL A 179 13.33 -13.77 2.23
CA VAL A 179 13.31 -15.21 2.58
C VAL A 179 11.94 -15.86 2.38
N ARG A 180 10.87 -15.08 2.26
CA ARG A 180 9.49 -15.54 2.04
C ARG A 180 9.00 -15.28 0.61
N SER A 181 9.91 -15.06 -0.34
CA SER A 181 9.57 -14.75 -1.74
C SER A 181 8.77 -15.85 -2.44
N SER A 182 9.01 -17.13 -2.10
CA SER A 182 8.22 -18.25 -2.64
C SER A 182 6.76 -18.17 -2.26
N ALA A 183 6.47 -17.86 -0.98
CA ALA A 183 5.09 -17.68 -0.50
C ALA A 183 4.41 -16.47 -1.18
N TRP A 184 5.13 -15.35 -1.35
CA TRP A 184 4.65 -14.19 -2.08
C TRP A 184 4.17 -14.57 -3.48
N ARG A 185 5.04 -15.21 -4.27
CA ARG A 185 4.72 -15.59 -5.65
C ARG A 185 3.56 -16.57 -5.74
N SER A 186 3.58 -17.63 -4.93
CA SER A 186 2.51 -18.65 -4.96
C SER A 186 1.15 -18.08 -4.57
N LEU A 187 1.11 -17.23 -3.55
CA LEU A 187 -0.14 -16.63 -3.11
C LEU A 187 -0.71 -15.63 -4.13
N LEU A 188 0.13 -14.83 -4.79
CA LEU A 188 -0.33 -13.90 -5.82
C LEU A 188 -0.98 -14.63 -7.00
N VAL A 189 -0.35 -15.70 -7.47
CA VAL A 189 -0.92 -16.55 -8.52
C VAL A 189 -2.24 -17.15 -8.08
N ALA A 190 -2.32 -17.66 -6.84
CA ALA A 190 -3.56 -18.18 -6.28
C ALA A 190 -4.66 -17.11 -6.24
N ARG A 191 -4.34 -15.87 -5.81
CA ARG A 191 -5.33 -14.76 -5.78
C ARG A 191 -5.87 -14.43 -7.16
N ALA A 192 -5.04 -14.41 -8.20
CA ALA A 192 -5.49 -14.17 -9.56
C ALA A 192 -6.45 -15.26 -10.03
N HIS A 193 -6.08 -16.53 -9.84
CA HIS A 193 -6.88 -17.67 -10.31
C HIS A 193 -8.19 -17.83 -9.54
N GLU A 194 -8.15 -17.82 -8.20
CA GLU A 194 -9.35 -18.08 -7.39
C GLU A 194 -10.40 -16.95 -7.51
N ASN A 195 -9.95 -15.72 -7.81
CA ASN A 195 -10.82 -14.55 -7.91
C ASN A 195 -11.13 -14.17 -9.36
N GLN A 196 -10.49 -14.80 -10.35
CA GLN A 196 -10.65 -14.50 -11.78
C GLN A 196 -10.47 -12.99 -12.04
N CYS A 197 -9.38 -12.42 -11.53
CA CYS A 197 -9.07 -11.00 -11.63
C CYS A 197 -7.61 -10.77 -12.03
N TYR A 198 -7.31 -9.57 -12.50
CA TYR A 198 -5.93 -9.12 -12.64
C TYR A 198 -5.31 -8.87 -11.27
N VAL A 199 -4.00 -9.15 -11.13
CA VAL A 199 -3.26 -8.87 -9.89
C VAL A 199 -2.06 -7.99 -10.22
N VAL A 200 -2.11 -6.75 -9.75
CA VAL A 200 -1.01 -5.79 -9.84
C VAL A 200 -0.24 -5.80 -8.53
N VAL A 201 1.07 -5.93 -8.60
CA VAL A 201 1.88 -6.11 -7.39
C VAL A 201 3.12 -5.23 -7.39
N LEU A 202 3.40 -4.68 -6.23
CA LEU A 202 4.65 -3.98 -5.95
C LEU A 202 5.18 -4.44 -4.60
N THR A 203 6.42 -4.90 -4.57
CA THR A 203 7.09 -5.19 -3.29
C THR A 203 8.50 -4.65 -3.28
N MET A 204 8.87 -4.08 -2.14
CA MET A 204 10.27 -3.92 -1.76
C MET A 204 10.70 -5.17 -1.00
N TRP A 205 11.81 -5.78 -1.43
CA TRP A 205 12.39 -6.90 -0.70
C TRP A 205 13.17 -6.35 0.50
N VAL A 206 12.76 -6.77 1.70
CA VAL A 206 13.43 -6.38 2.94
C VAL A 206 14.17 -7.56 3.57
N TRP A 207 15.31 -7.28 4.17
CA TRP A 207 16.08 -8.22 4.96
C TRP A 207 15.85 -7.90 6.44
N MET A 208 15.20 -8.79 7.17
CA MET A 208 14.93 -8.61 8.59
C MET A 208 16.02 -9.28 9.41
N GLU A 209 16.66 -8.55 10.33
CA GLU A 209 17.74 -9.09 11.20
C GLU A 209 17.32 -10.36 11.96
N LYS A 210 16.07 -10.41 12.42
CA LYS A 210 15.54 -11.61 13.09
C LYS A 210 15.46 -12.85 12.20
N GLU A 211 15.44 -12.69 10.88
CA GLU A 211 15.38 -13.80 9.92
C GLU A 211 16.77 -14.29 9.50
N LEU A 212 17.81 -13.46 9.64
CA LEU A 212 19.20 -13.86 9.42
C LEU A 212 19.68 -14.85 10.48
N ASN A 213 19.15 -14.78 11.69
CA ASN A 213 19.50 -15.65 12.81
C ASN A 213 18.67 -16.94 12.89
N THR A 214 17.65 -17.09 12.04
CA THR A 214 16.75 -18.25 12.02
C THR A 214 16.79 -18.98 10.67
N MET A 215 17.97 -19.15 10.07
CA MET A 215 18.13 -19.96 8.84
C MET A 215 17.89 -21.47 9.06
N GLU A 216 17.20 -21.85 10.12
CA GLU A 216 16.51 -23.13 10.17
C GLU A 216 15.10 -22.93 9.60
N ALA A 217 14.99 -23.12 8.30
CA ALA A 217 13.72 -23.09 7.58
C ALA A 217 12.77 -24.17 8.10
N ARG A 218 11.90 -23.81 9.02
CA ARG A 218 10.70 -24.60 9.26
C ARG A 218 9.62 -24.13 8.29
N TRP A 219 9.42 -24.95 7.27
CA TRP A 219 8.33 -24.81 6.32
C TRP A 219 7.00 -25.13 7.00
N TRP A 220 6.06 -24.18 6.97
CA TRP A 220 4.64 -24.39 7.22
C TRP A 220 3.86 -23.92 6.02
#